data_0adc7ff0de9f8029a1c1c350a504e49d
#
_entry.id   0adc7ff0de9f8029a1c1c350a504e49d
#
_cell.length_a   1.000
_cell.length_b   1.000
_cell.length_c   1.000
_cell.angle_alpha   90.00
_cell.angle_beta   90.00
_cell.angle_gamma   90.00
#
_symmetry.space_group_name_H-M   'P 1'
#
loop_
_entity.id
_entity.type
_entity.pdbx_description
1 polymer ?
#
loop_
_entity_poly.entity_id
_entity_poly.type
_entity_poly.pdbx_seq_one_letter_code
_entity_poly.pdbx_strand_id
1 'polypeptide(L)'
;ALLAGKPAAILGAGGGMGTSRAQYHLRQVCVFLDLHPLNKPEVFANAFAGSFDADGNLTDAKLIGQVAAQMQALAAWTRRLG
;
A
#
# COMPACT_ATOMS: atom_id res chain seq x y z
N ALA A 1 -14.37 8.88 -16.04
CA ALA A 1 -14.00 7.50 -15.72
C ALA A 1 -14.36 7.13 -14.29
N LEU A 2 -14.65 5.88 -14.04
CA LEU A 2 -15.10 5.43 -12.73
C LEU A 2 -14.03 5.58 -11.64
N LEU A 3 -12.75 5.55 -12.00
CA LEU A 3 -11.63 5.64 -11.07
C LEU A 3 -11.09 7.05 -10.87
N ALA A 4 -11.45 7.97 -11.76
CA ALA A 4 -10.89 9.32 -11.72
C ALA A 4 -11.22 10.05 -10.42
N GLY A 5 -10.23 10.72 -9.85
CA GLY A 5 -10.37 11.52 -8.64
C GLY A 5 -10.46 10.72 -7.34
N LYS A 6 -10.40 9.40 -7.39
CA LYS A 6 -10.56 8.59 -6.18
C LYS A 6 -9.26 8.49 -5.39
N PRO A 7 -9.34 8.55 -4.05
CA PRO A 7 -8.18 8.26 -3.21
C PRO A 7 -7.84 6.77 -3.25
N ALA A 8 -6.56 6.45 -3.13
CA ALA A 8 -6.09 5.06 -3.16
C ALA A 8 -4.87 4.89 -2.27
N ALA A 9 -4.68 3.69 -1.79
CA ALA A 9 -3.47 3.28 -1.11
C ALA A 9 -2.95 2.00 -1.79
N ILE A 10 -1.63 1.84 -1.79
CA ILE A 10 -0.97 0.70 -2.43
C ILE A 10 -0.09 0.03 -1.39
N LEU A 11 -0.25 -1.28 -1.25
CA LEU A 11 0.64 -2.09 -0.41
C LEU A 11 0.84 -3.44 -1.10
N GLY A 12 1.85 -4.16 -0.67
CA GLY A 12 2.10 -5.46 -1.27
C GLY A 12 3.13 -6.27 -0.51
N ALA A 13 3.11 -7.56 -0.74
CA ALA A 13 4.06 -8.52 -0.18
C ALA A 13 4.72 -9.28 -1.34
N GLY A 14 6.03 -9.47 -1.25
CA GLY A 14 6.77 -10.14 -2.31
C GLY A 14 8.14 -10.58 -1.83
N GLY A 15 9.13 -10.60 -2.73
CA GLY A 15 10.51 -10.97 -2.42
C GLY A 15 11.25 -9.91 -1.62
N GLY A 16 12.58 -9.86 -1.74
CA GLY A 16 13.43 -8.99 -0.93
C GLY A 16 13.12 -7.50 -1.03
N MET A 17 12.59 -7.04 -2.13
CA MET A 17 12.19 -5.64 -2.32
C MET A 17 10.72 -5.37 -2.03
N GLY A 18 9.95 -6.37 -1.57
CA GLY A 18 8.55 -6.26 -1.11
C GLY A 18 7.63 -5.91 -2.25
N THR A 19 7.64 -5.73 -3.33
CA THR A 19 6.81 -5.21 -4.44
C THR A 19 7.07 -3.73 -4.75
N SER A 20 8.20 -3.17 -4.23
CA SER A 20 8.46 -1.74 -4.43
C SER A 20 8.47 -1.33 -5.91
N ARG A 21 9.09 -2.14 -6.77
CA ARG A 21 9.12 -1.84 -8.20
C ARG A 21 7.74 -1.88 -8.83
N ALA A 22 6.95 -2.91 -8.51
CA ALA A 22 5.58 -3.03 -9.02
C ALA A 22 4.72 -1.87 -8.55
N GLN A 23 4.87 -1.44 -7.30
CA GLN A 23 4.12 -0.32 -6.75
C GLN A 23 4.47 0.99 -7.46
N TYR A 24 5.74 1.23 -7.74
CA TYR A 24 6.13 2.45 -8.44
C TYR A 24 5.62 2.46 -9.90
N HIS A 25 5.63 1.33 -10.57
CA HIS A 25 5.01 1.23 -11.89
C HIS A 25 3.50 1.44 -11.83
N LEU A 26 2.83 0.90 -10.81
CA LEU A 26 1.40 1.09 -10.63
C LEU A 26 1.08 2.57 -10.37
N ARG A 27 1.94 3.30 -9.65
CA ARG A 27 1.74 4.74 -9.43
C ARG A 27 1.76 5.51 -10.75
N GLN A 28 2.58 5.11 -11.70
CA GLN A 28 2.57 5.71 -13.03
C GLN A 28 1.25 5.46 -13.77
N VAL A 29 0.71 4.26 -13.63
CA VAL A 29 -0.61 3.93 -14.19
C VAL A 29 -1.71 4.79 -13.52
N CYS A 30 -1.60 5.04 -12.22
CA CYS A 30 -2.53 5.89 -11.50
C CYS A 30 -2.59 7.31 -12.06
N VAL A 31 -1.47 7.84 -12.55
CA VAL A 31 -1.46 9.15 -13.20
C VAL A 31 -2.36 9.16 -14.42
N PHE A 32 -2.25 8.13 -15.28
CA PHE A 32 -3.11 8.00 -16.45
C PHE A 32 -4.59 7.87 -16.09
N LEU A 33 -4.90 7.12 -15.04
CA LEU A 33 -6.27 6.87 -14.59
C LEU A 33 -6.85 7.99 -13.75
N ASP A 34 -6.06 9.01 -13.44
CA ASP A 34 -6.41 10.10 -12.53
C ASP A 34 -6.83 9.60 -11.14
N LEU A 35 -6.23 8.50 -10.69
CA LEU A 35 -6.30 8.07 -9.30
C LEU A 35 -5.36 8.92 -8.46
N HIS A 36 -5.71 9.14 -7.21
CA HIS A 36 -4.89 9.93 -6.28
C HIS A 36 -4.30 9.01 -5.20
N PRO A 37 -3.18 8.32 -5.47
CA PRO A 37 -2.58 7.42 -4.50
C PRO A 37 -1.93 8.20 -3.36
N LEU A 38 -2.08 7.66 -2.15
CA LEU A 38 -1.40 8.16 -0.97
C LEU A 38 0.10 7.89 -1.10
N ASN A 39 0.94 8.92 -0.90
CA ASN A 39 2.39 8.78 -1.04
C ASN A 39 3.04 8.17 0.20
N LYS A 40 2.52 8.42 1.38
CA LYS A 40 3.10 7.96 2.64
C LYS A 40 2.00 7.52 3.62
N PRO A 41 2.23 6.51 4.41
CA PRO A 41 3.40 5.62 4.39
C PRO A 41 3.36 4.62 3.25
N GLU A 42 4.55 4.24 2.77
CA GLU A 42 4.69 3.13 1.83
C GLU A 42 4.77 1.81 2.61
N VAL A 43 4.17 0.74 2.08
CA VAL A 43 4.20 -0.58 2.73
C VAL A 43 4.72 -1.61 1.75
N PHE A 44 5.90 -2.14 2.03
CA PHE A 44 6.57 -3.16 1.24
C PHE A 44 6.90 -4.33 2.16
N ALA A 45 6.18 -5.44 2.03
CA ALA A 45 6.40 -6.60 2.86
C ALA A 45 7.25 -7.64 2.13
N ASN A 46 8.28 -8.16 2.81
CA ASN A 46 9.05 -9.30 2.32
C ASN A 46 8.40 -10.58 2.85
N ALA A 47 7.71 -11.30 1.96
CA ALA A 47 6.99 -12.52 2.33
C ALA A 47 7.93 -13.66 2.77
N PHE A 48 9.23 -13.58 2.47
CA PHE A 48 10.22 -14.60 2.81
C PHE A 48 11.02 -14.26 4.07
N ALA A 49 10.75 -13.15 4.72
CA ALA A 49 11.50 -12.69 5.89
C ALA A 49 10.79 -12.96 7.22
N GLY A 50 9.85 -13.90 7.24
CA GLY A 50 9.18 -14.28 8.49
C GLY A 50 8.06 -13.33 8.92
N SER A 51 7.58 -12.48 8.01
CA SER A 51 6.47 -11.56 8.32
C SER A 51 5.11 -12.25 8.41
N PHE A 52 5.03 -13.48 7.87
CA PHE A 52 3.78 -14.27 7.87
C PHE A 52 4.03 -15.60 8.52
N ASP A 53 3.02 -16.15 9.21
CA ASP A 53 3.10 -17.50 9.79
C ASP A 53 2.77 -18.58 8.74
N ALA A 54 2.78 -19.85 9.18
CA ALA A 54 2.52 -20.99 8.28
C ALA A 54 1.10 -20.99 7.72
N ASP A 55 0.16 -20.33 8.38
CA ASP A 55 -1.23 -20.23 7.96
C ASP A 55 -1.50 -18.98 7.13
N GLY A 56 -0.47 -18.19 6.84
CA GLY A 56 -0.57 -16.99 6.04
C GLY A 56 -0.99 -15.74 6.81
N ASN A 57 -1.04 -15.81 8.14
CA ASN A 57 -1.38 -14.65 8.95
C ASN A 57 -0.18 -13.71 9.08
N LEU A 58 -0.43 -12.42 9.04
CA LEU A 58 0.60 -11.40 9.24
C LEU A 58 0.94 -11.33 10.74
N THR A 59 2.21 -11.64 11.07
CA THR A 59 2.66 -11.72 12.48
C THR A 59 3.73 -10.70 12.85
N ASP A 60 4.33 -10.03 11.87
CA ASP A 60 5.35 -9.00 12.10
C ASP A 60 4.70 -7.75 12.68
N ALA A 61 4.97 -7.46 13.97
CA ALA A 61 4.34 -6.33 14.65
C ALA A 61 4.66 -4.99 14.00
N LYS A 62 5.88 -4.80 13.49
CA LYS A 62 6.27 -3.57 12.81
C LYS A 62 5.46 -3.39 11.52
N LEU A 63 5.31 -4.45 10.76
CA LEU A 63 4.55 -4.40 9.50
C LEU A 63 3.06 -4.20 9.77
N ILE A 64 2.51 -4.85 10.79
CA ILE A 64 1.12 -4.63 11.20
C ILE A 64 0.90 -3.16 11.53
N GLY A 65 1.84 -2.54 12.26
CA GLY A 65 1.77 -1.12 12.58
C GLY A 65 1.84 -0.23 11.35
N GLN A 66 2.66 -0.59 10.37
CA GLN A 66 2.77 0.15 9.10
C GLN A 66 1.48 0.07 8.29
N VAL A 67 0.86 -1.10 8.22
CA VAL A 67 -0.43 -1.26 7.52
C VAL A 67 -1.52 -0.45 8.23
N ALA A 68 -1.57 -0.51 9.56
CA ALA A 68 -2.55 0.28 10.32
C ALA A 68 -2.36 1.77 10.08
N ALA A 69 -1.11 2.26 10.09
CA ALA A 69 -0.80 3.65 9.80
C ALA A 69 -1.21 4.05 8.39
N GLN A 70 -1.00 3.17 7.40
CA GLN A 70 -1.43 3.43 6.03
C GLN A 70 -2.95 3.53 5.93
N MET A 71 -3.70 2.68 6.62
CA MET A 71 -5.16 2.72 6.60
C MET A 71 -5.69 4.01 7.24
N GLN A 72 -5.10 4.45 8.34
CA GLN A 72 -5.46 5.73 8.96
C GLN A 72 -5.13 6.90 8.03
N ALA A 73 -3.98 6.86 7.37
CA ALA A 73 -3.57 7.89 6.42
C ALA A 73 -4.49 7.90 5.20
N LEU A 74 -4.94 6.74 4.73
CA LEU A 74 -5.89 6.65 3.62
C LEU A 74 -7.23 7.28 4.01
N ALA A 75 -7.72 7.04 5.22
CA ALA A 75 -8.96 7.66 5.69
C ALA A 75 -8.84 9.19 5.71
N ALA A 76 -7.72 9.71 6.21
CA ALA A 76 -7.46 11.15 6.22
C ALA A 76 -7.34 11.71 4.80
N TRP A 77 -6.67 11.01 3.90
CA TRP A 77 -6.53 11.38 2.50
C TRP A 77 -7.87 11.42 1.80
N THR A 78 -8.72 10.43 2.07
CA THR A 78 -10.08 10.36 1.53
C THR A 78 -10.89 11.60 1.94
N ARG A 79 -10.81 11.97 3.21
CA ARG A 79 -11.50 13.16 3.71
C ARG A 79 -10.97 14.44 3.08
N ARG A 80 -9.64 14.51 2.89
CA ARG A 80 -8.99 15.69 2.30
C ARG A 80 -9.38 15.91 0.85
N LEU A 81 -9.52 14.81 0.09
CA LEU A 81 -9.90 14.88 -1.32
C LEU A 81 -11.39 15.13 -1.51
N GLY A 82 -12.16 14.90 -0.50
CA GLY A 82 -13.50 15.22 -0.58
C GLY A 82 -14.63 14.48 -0.57
#